data_c858fa75f37e5ddc8e7ec02dd694b572
#
_entry.id   c858fa75f37e5ddc8e7ec02dd694b572
#
_cell.length_a   1.000
_cell.length_b   1.000
_cell.length_c   1.000
_cell.angle_alpha   90.00
_cell.angle_beta   90.00
_cell.angle_gamma   90.00
#
_symmetry.space_group_name_H-M   'P 1'
#
loop_
_entity.id
_entity.type
_entity.pdbx_description
1 polymer ?
#
loop_
_entity_poly.entity_id
_entity_poly.type
_entity_poly.pdbx_seq_one_letter_code
_entity_poly.pdbx_strand_id
1 'polypeptide(L)'
;MQQPSKRTIDVCVMSDLHLGTFGCHATEVVQYLKSITPKILVLNGDIIDIWQFRKKYFPAAHMQVIREIFKLMENGTQVYYITGNHDEALRKYSPTRLGNLFLDDKVVLELDGKKAWIFHGDVFDATTKGSAKILAKLGGHGYDLLIWMNHWVNKILKLMGREKRSFSKKVKNSVKKAVAWIADFENTAAELAIKEGFDYVICGHIHQPQMRKVSTDKGSTVYLNSGDWIENLSSLEYSEGKWKIYNHLEQASPSTQFNFEQIETPKIPDVLTEKVAFWIQSAL
;
A
#
# COMPACT_ATOMS: atom_id res chain seq x y z
N MET A 1 28.39 -6.29 20.58
CA MET A 1 27.93 -6.34 19.18
C MET A 1 27.50 -4.93 18.79
N GLN A 2 28.21 -4.28 17.86
CA GLN A 2 27.80 -2.98 17.34
C GLN A 2 26.46 -3.17 16.60
N GLN A 3 25.44 -2.39 16.97
CA GLN A 3 24.20 -2.35 16.18
C GLN A 3 24.58 -1.85 14.77
N PRO A 4 24.08 -2.49 13.70
CA PRO A 4 24.32 -2.01 12.35
C PRO A 4 23.85 -0.55 12.25
N SER A 5 24.64 0.30 11.59
CA SER A 5 24.31 1.71 11.40
C SER A 5 22.96 1.81 10.68
N LYS A 6 22.05 2.63 11.23
CA LYS A 6 20.74 2.87 10.61
C LYS A 6 20.94 3.56 9.26
N ARG A 7 20.17 3.16 8.26
CA ARG A 7 20.16 3.81 6.94
C ARG A 7 19.38 5.11 7.02
N THR A 8 19.97 6.21 6.56
CA THR A 8 19.26 7.48 6.42
C THR A 8 18.48 7.48 5.10
N ILE A 9 17.21 7.85 5.16
CA ILE A 9 16.27 7.88 4.04
C ILE A 9 15.55 9.23 4.06
N ASP A 10 15.35 9.85 2.90
CA ASP A 10 14.59 11.10 2.85
C ASP A 10 13.12 10.87 3.09
N VAL A 11 12.49 9.93 2.34
CA VAL A 11 11.09 9.55 2.54
C VAL A 11 10.93 8.04 2.55
N CYS A 12 10.18 7.53 3.52
CA CYS A 12 9.72 6.15 3.58
C CYS A 12 8.19 6.13 3.48
N VAL A 13 7.63 5.32 2.58
CA VAL A 13 6.18 5.09 2.47
C VAL A 13 5.88 3.63 2.78
N MET A 14 5.03 3.42 3.77
CA MET A 14 4.52 2.10 4.18
C MET A 14 2.99 2.14 4.14
N SER A 15 2.36 1.07 3.71
CA SER A 15 0.89 0.91 3.76
C SER A 15 0.52 -0.50 4.17
N ASP A 16 -0.76 -0.72 4.42
CA ASP A 16 -1.36 -2.05 4.56
C ASP A 16 -0.62 -2.92 5.60
N LEU A 17 -0.36 -2.33 6.78
CA LEU A 17 0.23 -3.04 7.92
C LEU A 17 -0.80 -3.94 8.62
N HIS A 18 -2.06 -3.48 8.67
CA HIS A 18 -3.18 -4.15 9.32
C HIS A 18 -2.87 -4.59 10.76
N LEU A 19 -2.33 -3.68 11.57
CA LEU A 19 -2.12 -3.94 13.00
C LEU A 19 -3.46 -4.29 13.66
N GLY A 20 -3.50 -5.40 14.38
CA GLY A 20 -4.73 -5.98 14.93
C GLY A 20 -5.20 -7.24 14.21
N THR A 21 -4.54 -7.65 13.12
CA THR A 21 -4.82 -8.91 12.41
C THR A 21 -3.72 -9.95 12.61
N PHE A 22 -4.06 -11.23 12.41
CA PHE A 22 -3.08 -12.33 12.47
C PHE A 22 -2.11 -12.34 11.28
N GLY A 23 -2.46 -11.68 10.17
CA GLY A 23 -1.63 -11.64 8.95
C GLY A 23 -0.47 -10.65 9.05
N CYS A 24 -0.52 -9.69 9.97
CA CYS A 24 0.50 -8.66 10.08
C CYS A 24 1.84 -9.23 10.57
N HIS A 25 2.91 -9.00 9.81
CA HIS A 25 4.29 -9.33 10.16
C HIS A 25 4.93 -8.23 11.03
N ALA A 26 4.29 -7.97 12.19
CA ALA A 26 4.66 -6.86 13.08
C ALA A 26 6.11 -6.91 13.58
N THR A 27 6.68 -8.12 13.77
CA THR A 27 8.09 -8.28 14.18
C THR A 27 9.03 -7.77 13.11
N GLU A 28 8.77 -8.10 11.85
CA GLU A 28 9.52 -7.68 10.67
C GLU A 28 9.38 -6.16 10.46
N VAL A 29 8.17 -5.61 10.65
CA VAL A 29 7.94 -4.15 10.65
C VAL A 29 8.82 -3.46 11.70
N VAL A 30 8.87 -4.00 12.94
CA VAL A 30 9.73 -3.44 14.00
C VAL A 30 11.21 -3.51 13.61
N GLN A 31 11.67 -4.62 13.01
CA GLN A 31 13.05 -4.75 12.55
C GLN A 31 13.37 -3.71 11.47
N TYR A 32 12.47 -3.54 10.52
CA TYR A 32 12.59 -2.55 9.46
C TYR A 32 12.67 -1.12 10.01
N LEU A 33 11.70 -0.69 10.83
CA LEU A 33 11.67 0.65 11.43
C LEU A 33 12.93 0.95 12.26
N LYS A 34 13.49 -0.05 12.93
CA LYS A 34 14.76 0.07 13.67
C LYS A 34 15.97 0.21 12.77
N SER A 35 15.89 -0.25 11.52
CA SER A 35 17.01 -0.22 10.56
C SER A 35 17.13 1.09 9.79
N ILE A 36 16.15 1.99 9.90
CA ILE A 36 16.08 3.23 9.13
C ILE A 36 15.97 4.45 10.04
N THR A 37 16.35 5.61 9.46
CA THR A 37 16.12 6.94 10.03
C THR A 37 15.58 7.84 8.91
N PRO A 38 14.26 7.81 8.65
CA PRO A 38 13.64 8.62 7.61
C PRO A 38 13.48 10.07 8.08
N LYS A 39 13.62 11.06 7.18
CA LYS A 39 13.20 12.44 7.46
C LYS A 39 11.67 12.53 7.49
N ILE A 40 11.02 11.84 6.54
CA ILE A 40 9.56 11.75 6.41
C ILE A 40 9.17 10.27 6.39
N LEU A 41 8.21 9.88 7.24
CA LEU A 41 7.55 8.59 7.22
C LEU A 41 6.08 8.81 6.84
N VAL A 42 5.64 8.22 5.72
CA VAL A 42 4.24 8.21 5.31
C VAL A 42 3.66 6.83 5.61
N LEU A 43 2.69 6.79 6.50
CA LEU A 43 1.85 5.65 6.82
C LEU A 43 0.60 5.77 5.93
N ASN A 44 0.63 5.11 4.77
CA ASN A 44 -0.32 5.35 3.68
C ASN A 44 -1.55 4.44 3.72
N GLY A 45 -2.33 4.51 4.81
CA GLY A 45 -3.59 3.81 5.00
C GLY A 45 -3.49 2.35 5.41
N ASP A 46 -4.56 1.86 6.01
CA ASP A 46 -4.71 0.50 6.52
C ASP A 46 -3.58 0.09 7.50
N ILE A 47 -3.19 1.06 8.34
CA ILE A 47 -2.14 0.87 9.35
C ILE A 47 -2.69 0.10 10.54
N ILE A 48 -3.87 0.48 11.02
CA ILE A 48 -4.54 -0.17 12.14
C ILE A 48 -5.88 -0.72 11.64
N ASP A 49 -6.08 -2.02 11.77
CA ASP A 49 -7.36 -2.63 11.44
C ASP A 49 -8.37 -2.41 12.56
N ILE A 50 -9.03 -1.25 12.56
CA ILE A 50 -10.01 -0.85 13.58
C ILE A 50 -11.20 -1.82 13.60
N TRP A 51 -11.54 -2.45 12.48
CA TRP A 51 -12.61 -3.44 12.42
C TRP A 51 -12.31 -4.70 13.25
N GLN A 52 -11.02 -5.05 13.44
CA GLN A 52 -10.58 -6.20 14.22
C GLN A 52 -10.47 -5.92 15.73
N PHE A 53 -10.49 -4.66 16.19
CA PHE A 53 -10.46 -4.34 17.62
C PHE A 53 -11.55 -5.03 18.45
N ARG A 54 -12.67 -5.38 17.85
CA ARG A 54 -13.74 -6.15 18.50
C ARG A 54 -13.28 -7.55 18.93
N LYS A 55 -12.25 -8.11 18.31
CA LYS A 55 -11.68 -9.43 18.59
C LYS A 55 -10.66 -9.41 19.75
N LYS A 56 -10.35 -8.26 20.31
CA LYS A 56 -9.36 -8.08 21.41
C LYS A 56 -7.98 -8.65 21.07
N TYR A 57 -7.63 -8.71 19.77
CA TYR A 57 -6.34 -9.21 19.31
C TYR A 57 -5.42 -8.04 18.98
N PHE A 58 -4.47 -7.78 19.87
CA PHE A 58 -3.42 -6.78 19.65
C PHE A 58 -2.17 -7.20 20.41
N PRO A 59 -1.36 -8.12 19.87
CA PRO A 59 -0.19 -8.68 20.56
C PRO A 59 0.91 -7.63 20.78
N ALA A 60 1.85 -7.95 21.69
CA ALA A 60 2.93 -7.03 22.07
C ALA A 60 3.78 -6.53 20.90
N ALA A 61 3.97 -7.35 19.85
CA ALA A 61 4.68 -6.95 18.64
C ALA A 61 3.99 -5.79 17.91
N HIS A 62 2.65 -5.76 17.86
CA HIS A 62 1.88 -4.66 17.26
C HIS A 62 2.07 -3.36 18.05
N MET A 63 2.06 -3.44 19.38
CA MET A 63 2.38 -2.28 20.24
C MET A 63 3.82 -1.80 20.04
N GLN A 64 4.75 -2.71 19.78
CA GLN A 64 6.14 -2.33 19.47
C GLN A 64 6.24 -1.54 18.16
N VAL A 65 5.45 -1.85 17.13
CA VAL A 65 5.40 -1.05 15.89
C VAL A 65 5.03 0.40 16.21
N ILE A 66 3.94 0.60 16.95
CA ILE A 66 3.48 1.93 17.37
C ILE A 66 4.57 2.66 18.14
N ARG A 67 5.22 1.97 19.07
CA ARG A 67 6.33 2.53 19.87
C ARG A 67 7.52 2.95 19.00
N GLU A 68 7.90 2.16 18.00
CA GLU A 68 9.01 2.53 17.11
C GLU A 68 8.65 3.75 16.23
N ILE A 69 7.39 3.88 15.79
CA ILE A 69 6.90 5.08 15.09
C ILE A 69 7.04 6.32 15.99
N PHE A 70 6.58 6.25 17.25
CA PHE A 70 6.75 7.36 18.20
C PHE A 70 8.22 7.72 18.45
N LYS A 71 9.12 6.72 18.55
CA LYS A 71 10.55 6.99 18.67
C LYS A 71 11.14 7.70 17.45
N LEU A 72 10.68 7.38 16.24
CA LEU A 72 11.08 8.11 15.05
C LEU A 72 10.62 9.58 15.14
N MET A 73 9.39 9.82 15.60
CA MET A 73 8.88 11.17 15.84
C MET A 73 9.70 11.92 16.90
N GLU A 74 10.03 11.30 18.02
CA GLU A 74 10.89 11.86 19.07
C GLU A 74 12.27 12.27 18.52
N ASN A 75 12.77 11.53 17.53
CA ASN A 75 14.03 11.81 16.84
C ASN A 75 13.90 12.80 15.65
N GLY A 76 12.72 13.44 15.50
CA GLY A 76 12.50 14.51 14.52
C GLY A 76 11.92 14.05 13.18
N THR A 77 11.62 12.77 12.98
CA THR A 77 10.90 12.30 11.78
C THR A 77 9.51 12.94 11.70
N GLN A 78 9.17 13.53 10.55
CA GLN A 78 7.80 13.94 10.26
C GLN A 78 6.99 12.70 9.86
N VAL A 79 5.84 12.48 10.50
CA VAL A 79 4.98 11.34 10.22
C VAL A 79 3.67 11.81 9.63
N TYR A 80 3.37 11.36 8.42
CA TYR A 80 2.06 11.53 7.78
C TYR A 80 1.28 10.24 7.91
N TYR A 81 0.15 10.28 8.60
CA TYR A 81 -0.80 9.20 8.68
C TYR A 81 -1.94 9.48 7.72
N ILE A 82 -1.95 8.78 6.60
CA ILE A 82 -3.03 8.83 5.61
C ILE A 82 -4.05 7.76 5.97
N THR A 83 -5.34 8.09 5.90
CA THR A 83 -6.39 7.12 6.25
C THR A 83 -6.70 6.19 5.10
N GLY A 84 -6.90 4.91 5.41
CA GLY A 84 -7.42 3.88 4.50
C GLY A 84 -8.84 3.45 4.87
N ASN A 85 -9.34 2.41 4.24
CA ASN A 85 -10.69 1.89 4.51
C ASN A 85 -10.76 1.07 5.81
N HIS A 86 -9.69 0.42 6.26
CA HIS A 86 -9.67 -0.31 7.54
C HIS A 86 -9.53 0.60 8.76
N ASP A 87 -8.99 1.77 8.58
CA ASP A 87 -8.87 2.80 9.62
C ASP A 87 -9.68 4.07 9.29
N GLU A 88 -10.71 3.96 8.45
CA GLU A 88 -11.61 5.06 8.02
C GLU A 88 -12.24 5.84 9.18
N ALA A 89 -12.39 5.21 10.36
CA ALA A 89 -12.89 5.87 11.55
C ALA A 89 -12.04 7.07 11.99
N LEU A 90 -10.77 7.13 11.57
CA LEU A 90 -9.87 8.26 11.83
C LEU A 90 -10.14 9.43 10.87
N ARG A 91 -10.74 9.17 9.69
CA ARG A 91 -11.01 10.18 8.65
C ARG A 91 -11.83 11.38 9.15
N LYS A 92 -12.72 11.15 10.11
CA LYS A 92 -13.50 12.23 10.74
C LYS A 92 -12.66 13.27 11.49
N TYR A 93 -11.39 12.96 11.78
CA TYR A 93 -10.45 13.86 12.44
C TYR A 93 -9.44 14.48 11.46
N SER A 94 -9.52 14.15 10.18
CA SER A 94 -8.71 14.74 9.12
C SER A 94 -9.28 16.11 8.70
N PRO A 95 -8.42 17.12 8.43
CA PRO A 95 -7.00 17.15 8.73
C PRO A 95 -6.70 17.50 10.19
N THR A 96 -5.69 16.83 10.79
CA THR A 96 -5.23 17.13 12.15
C THR A 96 -3.71 17.10 12.23
N ARG A 97 -3.14 18.01 13.04
CA ARG A 97 -1.70 18.04 13.30
C ARG A 97 -1.43 17.96 14.80
N LEU A 98 -0.55 17.03 15.18
CA LEU A 98 -0.07 16.84 16.56
C LEU A 98 1.47 16.84 16.54
N GLY A 99 2.08 18.03 16.75
CA GLY A 99 3.52 18.19 16.63
C GLY A 99 4.02 17.88 15.21
N ASN A 100 4.79 16.82 15.04
CA ASN A 100 5.28 16.33 13.75
C ASN A 100 4.49 15.11 13.22
N LEU A 101 3.31 14.81 13.80
CA LEU A 101 2.31 13.89 13.24
C LEU A 101 1.23 14.69 12.50
N PHE A 102 0.99 14.30 11.26
CA PHE A 102 -0.06 14.85 10.39
C PHE A 102 -1.02 13.74 10.02
N LEU A 103 -2.30 13.88 10.37
CA LEU A 103 -3.38 12.98 9.96
C LEU A 103 -4.15 13.61 8.81
N ASP A 104 -4.19 12.92 7.66
CA ASP A 104 -4.91 13.40 6.48
C ASP A 104 -5.41 12.21 5.61
N ASP A 105 -6.18 12.50 4.55
CA ASP A 105 -6.60 11.53 3.54
C ASP A 105 -5.61 11.43 2.38
N LYS A 106 -4.73 12.40 2.25
CA LYS A 106 -3.73 12.50 1.19
C LYS A 106 -2.65 13.50 1.56
N VAL A 107 -1.50 13.41 0.91
CA VAL A 107 -0.44 14.42 1.02
C VAL A 107 0.24 14.62 -0.34
N VAL A 108 0.66 15.85 -0.59
CA VAL A 108 1.55 16.18 -1.70
C VAL A 108 2.90 16.56 -1.12
N LEU A 109 3.95 15.83 -1.49
CA LEU A 109 5.33 16.12 -1.12
C LEU A 109 6.07 16.69 -2.32
N GLU A 110 6.92 17.68 -2.08
CA GLU A 110 7.86 18.18 -3.07
C GLU A 110 9.23 17.54 -2.81
N LEU A 111 9.75 16.80 -3.79
CA LEU A 111 10.97 16.00 -3.70
C LEU A 111 11.89 16.40 -4.86
N ASP A 112 12.95 17.13 -4.58
CA ASP A 112 13.92 17.59 -5.60
C ASP A 112 13.24 18.29 -6.79
N GLY A 113 12.26 19.17 -6.51
CA GLY A 113 11.49 19.92 -7.51
C GLY A 113 10.41 19.11 -8.24
N LYS A 114 10.14 17.87 -7.80
CA LYS A 114 9.08 16.99 -8.33
C LYS A 114 7.97 16.82 -7.30
N LYS A 115 6.73 16.77 -7.77
CA LYS A 115 5.54 16.62 -6.92
C LYS A 115 5.12 15.16 -6.83
N ALA A 116 5.08 14.63 -5.60
CA ALA A 116 4.59 13.30 -5.29
C ALA A 116 3.22 13.40 -4.60
N TRP A 117 2.18 12.90 -5.24
CA TRP A 117 0.83 12.80 -4.70
C TRP A 117 0.65 11.42 -4.07
N ILE A 118 0.36 11.38 -2.77
CA ILE A 118 0.29 10.15 -1.96
C ILE A 118 -1.10 10.06 -1.33
N PHE A 119 -1.77 8.94 -1.51
CA PHE A 119 -3.06 8.60 -0.91
C PHE A 119 -3.23 7.08 -0.89
N HIS A 120 -4.15 6.56 -0.06
CA HIS A 120 -4.28 5.12 0.09
C HIS A 120 -4.78 4.42 -1.18
N GLY A 121 -5.87 4.89 -1.78
CA GLY A 121 -6.42 4.34 -3.02
C GLY A 121 -7.85 3.81 -2.91
N ASP A 122 -8.39 3.60 -1.72
CA ASP A 122 -9.75 3.11 -1.45
C ASP A 122 -10.86 3.99 -2.06
N VAL A 123 -10.57 5.25 -2.36
CA VAL A 123 -11.46 6.17 -3.08
C VAL A 123 -11.93 5.61 -4.44
N PHE A 124 -11.16 4.74 -5.07
CA PHE A 124 -11.53 4.12 -6.34
C PHE A 124 -12.48 2.93 -6.19
N ASP A 125 -12.66 2.35 -5.01
CA ASP A 125 -13.58 1.24 -4.78
C ASP A 125 -15.04 1.60 -5.05
N ALA A 126 -15.43 2.83 -4.73
CA ALA A 126 -16.80 3.32 -4.93
C ALA A 126 -17.19 3.45 -6.42
N THR A 127 -16.22 3.41 -7.31
CA THR A 127 -16.39 3.68 -8.74
C THR A 127 -16.46 2.42 -9.60
N THR A 128 -15.94 1.30 -9.11
CA THR A 128 -16.03 -0.01 -9.77
C THR A 128 -17.38 -0.65 -9.50
N LYS A 129 -18.41 -0.22 -10.24
CA LYS A 129 -19.78 -0.75 -10.14
C LYS A 129 -19.79 -2.26 -10.36
N GLY A 130 -19.94 -3.04 -9.30
CA GLY A 130 -20.34 -4.44 -9.34
C GLY A 130 -19.42 -5.46 -8.69
N SER A 131 -18.10 -5.28 -8.68
CA SER A 131 -17.14 -6.23 -8.10
C SER A 131 -16.79 -5.90 -6.64
N ALA A 132 -16.71 -4.62 -6.29
CA ALA A 132 -16.37 -4.16 -4.94
C ALA A 132 -17.39 -4.60 -3.86
N LYS A 133 -18.70 -4.64 -4.17
CA LYS A 133 -19.70 -5.18 -3.22
C LYS A 133 -19.52 -6.67 -2.92
N ILE A 134 -18.94 -7.43 -3.84
CA ILE A 134 -18.68 -8.86 -3.66
C ILE A 134 -17.39 -9.07 -2.85
N LEU A 135 -16.34 -8.27 -3.13
CA LEU A 135 -15.10 -8.29 -2.34
C LEU A 135 -15.32 -7.73 -0.92
N ALA A 136 -16.02 -6.61 -0.76
CA ALA A 136 -16.34 -6.06 0.56
C ALA A 136 -17.22 -6.98 1.41
N LYS A 137 -18.10 -7.78 0.79
CA LYS A 137 -18.91 -8.79 1.49
C LYS A 137 -18.12 -10.06 1.85
N LEU A 138 -17.03 -10.35 1.12
CA LEU A 138 -16.06 -11.40 1.43
C LEU A 138 -14.95 -10.91 2.39
N GLY A 139 -14.70 -9.60 2.43
CA GLY A 139 -13.51 -8.98 3.01
C GLY A 139 -13.43 -8.90 4.54
N GLY A 140 -14.44 -9.29 5.29
CA GLY A 140 -14.35 -9.28 6.77
C GLY A 140 -14.01 -10.65 7.37
N HIS A 141 -14.43 -11.74 6.74
CA HIS A 141 -14.23 -13.12 7.20
C HIS A 141 -13.74 -14.04 6.08
N GLY A 142 -13.81 -13.59 4.83
CA GLY A 142 -13.43 -14.37 3.67
C GLY A 142 -11.94 -14.31 3.38
N TYR A 143 -11.27 -13.21 3.72
CA TYR A 143 -9.84 -13.04 3.48
C TYR A 143 -9.03 -13.91 4.45
N ASP A 144 -9.31 -13.87 5.75
CA ASP A 144 -8.70 -14.78 6.73
C ASP A 144 -8.98 -16.25 6.39
N LEU A 145 -10.19 -16.55 5.86
CA LEU A 145 -10.56 -17.87 5.39
C LEU A 145 -9.82 -18.27 4.13
N LEU A 146 -9.56 -17.35 3.20
CA LEU A 146 -8.81 -17.62 1.96
C LEU A 146 -7.33 -17.86 2.25
N ILE A 147 -6.70 -17.07 3.14
CA ILE A 147 -5.32 -17.30 3.59
C ILE A 147 -5.23 -18.66 4.29
N TRP A 148 -6.16 -18.95 5.20
CA TRP A 148 -6.22 -20.22 5.92
C TRP A 148 -6.48 -21.40 4.97
N MET A 149 -7.42 -21.28 4.02
CA MET A 149 -7.68 -22.28 2.99
C MET A 149 -6.48 -22.46 2.07
N ASN A 150 -5.82 -21.42 1.63
CA ASN A 150 -4.65 -21.50 0.75
C ASN A 150 -3.49 -22.23 1.45
N HIS A 151 -3.28 -21.94 2.74
CA HIS A 151 -2.29 -22.67 3.55
C HIS A 151 -2.64 -24.15 3.71
N TRP A 152 -3.90 -24.48 3.99
CA TRP A 152 -4.36 -25.87 4.14
C TRP A 152 -4.42 -26.64 2.81
N VAL A 153 -4.89 -26.00 1.74
CA VAL A 153 -4.91 -26.58 0.39
C VAL A 153 -3.49 -26.89 -0.09
N ASN A 154 -2.54 -25.98 0.11
CA ASN A 154 -1.15 -26.23 -0.24
C ASN A 154 -0.51 -27.35 0.60
N LYS A 155 -0.89 -27.45 1.89
CA LYS A 155 -0.43 -28.51 2.79
C LYS A 155 -1.02 -29.87 2.41
N ILE A 156 -2.30 -29.93 2.04
CA ILE A 156 -3.00 -31.13 1.61
C ILE A 156 -2.51 -31.59 0.22
N LEU A 157 -2.31 -30.68 -0.73
CA LEU A 157 -1.77 -30.99 -2.06
C LEU A 157 -0.33 -31.54 -1.97
N LYS A 158 0.48 -30.99 -1.05
CA LYS A 158 1.83 -31.51 -0.76
C LYS A 158 1.82 -32.92 -0.15
N LEU A 159 0.81 -33.23 0.67
CA LEU A 159 0.63 -34.56 1.30
C LEU A 159 0.06 -35.62 0.33
N MET A 160 -0.69 -35.20 -0.68
CA MET A 160 -1.40 -36.12 -1.59
C MET A 160 -0.63 -36.49 -2.86
N GLY A 161 0.58 -35.92 -3.10
CA GLY A 161 1.45 -36.31 -4.24
C GLY A 161 0.78 -36.21 -5.62
N ARG A 162 -0.30 -35.41 -5.77
CA ARG A 162 -1.10 -35.34 -7.00
C ARG A 162 -0.75 -34.11 -7.82
N GLU A 163 -0.41 -34.35 -9.07
CA GLU A 163 -0.24 -33.34 -10.12
C GLU A 163 -1.49 -32.46 -10.29
N LYS A 164 -1.25 -31.19 -10.64
CA LYS A 164 -2.21 -30.11 -10.82
C LYS A 164 -3.39 -30.53 -11.70
N ARG A 165 -4.53 -30.83 -11.14
CA ARG A 165 -5.79 -30.82 -11.88
C ARG A 165 -6.18 -29.37 -12.19
N SER A 166 -6.46 -29.12 -13.47
CA SER A 166 -6.97 -27.89 -14.03
C SER A 166 -8.01 -27.23 -13.10
N PHE A 167 -7.61 -26.15 -12.41
CA PHE A 167 -8.54 -25.30 -11.67
C PHE A 167 -9.62 -24.78 -12.62
N SER A 168 -10.88 -24.88 -12.19
CA SER A 168 -12.06 -24.67 -13.03
C SER A 168 -12.01 -23.30 -13.73
N LYS A 169 -12.67 -23.24 -14.91
CA LYS A 169 -12.88 -22.01 -15.70
C LYS A 169 -13.31 -20.78 -14.83
N LYS A 170 -13.97 -21.06 -13.70
CA LYS A 170 -14.43 -20.07 -12.70
C LYS A 170 -13.26 -19.38 -11.97
N VAL A 171 -12.21 -20.11 -11.57
CA VAL A 171 -11.01 -19.57 -10.91
C VAL A 171 -10.20 -18.74 -11.91
N LYS A 172 -10.02 -19.23 -13.15
CA LYS A 172 -9.33 -18.48 -14.21
C LYS A 172 -10.04 -17.14 -14.51
N ASN A 173 -11.38 -17.14 -14.52
CA ASN A 173 -12.15 -15.91 -14.75
C ASN A 173 -12.06 -14.95 -13.56
N SER A 174 -12.00 -15.45 -12.32
CA SER A 174 -11.82 -14.59 -11.13
C SER A 174 -10.44 -13.93 -11.11
N VAL A 175 -9.40 -14.68 -11.43
CA VAL A 175 -8.03 -14.14 -11.54
C VAL A 175 -7.94 -13.09 -12.65
N LYS A 176 -8.52 -13.34 -13.84
CA LYS A 176 -8.56 -12.35 -14.92
C LYS A 176 -9.27 -11.05 -14.52
N LYS A 177 -10.38 -11.15 -13.78
CA LYS A 177 -11.11 -9.98 -13.28
C LYS A 177 -10.29 -9.19 -12.25
N ALA A 178 -9.59 -9.88 -11.35
CA ALA A 178 -8.72 -9.24 -10.37
C ALA A 178 -7.55 -8.51 -11.05
N VAL A 179 -6.90 -9.14 -12.02
CA VAL A 179 -5.80 -8.52 -12.78
C VAL A 179 -6.30 -7.29 -13.58
N ALA A 180 -7.48 -7.40 -14.23
CA ALA A 180 -8.07 -6.28 -14.93
C ALA A 180 -8.40 -5.11 -13.98
N TRP A 181 -8.96 -5.41 -12.81
CA TRP A 181 -9.27 -4.40 -11.80
C TRP A 181 -8.00 -3.68 -11.28
N ILE A 182 -6.93 -4.44 -11.01
CA ILE A 182 -5.63 -3.85 -10.61
C ILE A 182 -5.12 -2.90 -11.71
N ALA A 183 -5.14 -3.35 -12.97
CA ALA A 183 -4.69 -2.52 -14.09
C ALA A 183 -5.54 -1.25 -14.27
N ASP A 184 -6.87 -1.36 -14.11
CA ASP A 184 -7.79 -0.22 -14.16
C ASP A 184 -7.52 0.77 -13.01
N PHE A 185 -7.27 0.28 -11.81
CA PHE A 185 -6.90 1.09 -10.65
C PHE A 185 -5.62 1.89 -10.90
N GLU A 186 -4.55 1.20 -11.29
CA GLU A 186 -3.24 1.82 -11.53
C GLU A 186 -3.29 2.87 -12.64
N ASN A 187 -3.98 2.55 -13.76
CA ASN A 187 -4.13 3.46 -14.88
C ASN A 187 -4.94 4.69 -14.49
N THR A 188 -6.05 4.50 -13.74
CA THR A 188 -6.89 5.59 -13.25
C THR A 188 -6.09 6.55 -12.37
N ALA A 189 -5.33 6.02 -11.40
CA ALA A 189 -4.48 6.83 -10.53
C ALA A 189 -3.43 7.61 -11.35
N ALA A 190 -2.78 6.94 -12.30
CA ALA A 190 -1.75 7.56 -13.13
C ALA A 190 -2.30 8.64 -14.07
N GLU A 191 -3.46 8.42 -14.74
CA GLU A 191 -4.08 9.39 -15.62
C GLU A 191 -4.53 10.66 -14.88
N LEU A 192 -5.05 10.48 -13.65
CA LEU A 192 -5.40 11.62 -12.80
C LEU A 192 -4.16 12.40 -12.39
N ALA A 193 -3.09 11.72 -12.00
CA ALA A 193 -1.83 12.37 -11.65
C ALA A 193 -1.24 13.15 -12.84
N ILE A 194 -1.27 12.60 -14.04
CA ILE A 194 -0.85 13.29 -15.27
C ILE A 194 -1.70 14.54 -15.51
N LYS A 195 -3.02 14.42 -15.37
CA LYS A 195 -3.95 15.55 -15.58
C LYS A 195 -3.67 16.69 -14.61
N GLU A 196 -3.36 16.39 -13.36
CA GLU A 196 -3.09 17.37 -12.31
C GLU A 196 -1.61 17.78 -12.23
N GLY A 197 -0.74 17.25 -13.09
CA GLY A 197 0.66 17.63 -13.20
C GLY A 197 1.56 17.09 -12.09
N PHE A 198 1.24 15.91 -11.55
CA PHE A 198 2.10 15.20 -10.58
C PHE A 198 3.13 14.32 -11.27
N ASP A 199 4.38 14.40 -10.82
CA ASP A 199 5.49 13.55 -11.31
C ASP A 199 5.41 12.13 -10.78
N TYR A 200 4.88 11.97 -9.56
CA TYR A 200 4.70 10.69 -8.88
C TYR A 200 3.28 10.58 -8.33
N VAL A 201 2.69 9.39 -8.46
CA VAL A 201 1.46 8.99 -7.75
C VAL A 201 1.75 7.73 -6.96
N ILE A 202 1.48 7.78 -5.65
CA ILE A 202 1.84 6.73 -4.70
C ILE A 202 0.60 6.23 -3.99
N CYS A 203 0.32 4.93 -4.13
CA CYS A 203 -0.82 4.26 -3.55
C CYS A 203 -0.41 3.08 -2.64
N GLY A 204 -1.36 2.56 -1.88
CA GLY A 204 -1.39 1.26 -1.20
C GLY A 204 -2.57 0.44 -1.72
N HIS A 205 -3.40 -0.11 -0.82
CA HIS A 205 -4.72 -0.69 -1.01
C HIS A 205 -4.81 -1.98 -1.82
N ILE A 206 -4.10 -2.08 -2.95
CA ILE A 206 -4.12 -3.27 -3.81
C ILE A 206 -3.07 -4.32 -3.41
N HIS A 207 -2.30 -4.05 -2.37
CA HIS A 207 -1.27 -4.95 -1.80
C HIS A 207 -0.23 -5.44 -2.82
N GLN A 208 -0.02 -4.70 -3.92
CA GLN A 208 0.91 -5.11 -4.95
C GLN A 208 2.05 -4.09 -5.11
N PRO A 209 3.27 -4.39 -4.60
CA PRO A 209 4.39 -3.47 -4.76
C PRO A 209 4.71 -3.29 -6.24
N GLN A 210 4.72 -2.02 -6.68
CA GLN A 210 4.91 -1.70 -8.10
C GLN A 210 5.62 -0.36 -8.25
N MET A 211 6.41 -0.25 -9.30
CA MET A 211 6.98 1.00 -9.76
C MET A 211 7.02 0.97 -11.29
N ARG A 212 6.20 1.81 -11.94
CA ARG A 212 6.17 1.88 -13.38
C ARG A 212 5.91 3.30 -13.90
N LYS A 213 6.54 3.65 -15.02
CA LYS A 213 6.25 4.89 -15.74
C LYS A 213 5.02 4.71 -16.60
N VAL A 214 4.08 5.66 -16.50
CA VAL A 214 2.89 5.75 -17.32
C VAL A 214 2.98 7.03 -18.15
N SER A 215 2.73 6.92 -19.45
CA SER A 215 2.77 8.06 -20.38
C SER A 215 1.51 8.07 -21.24
N THR A 216 0.96 9.27 -21.44
CA THR A 216 -0.17 9.53 -22.32
C THR A 216 0.20 10.67 -23.28
N ASP A 217 -0.69 11.05 -24.17
CA ASP A 217 -0.58 12.25 -25.02
C ASP A 217 -0.52 13.56 -24.21
N LYS A 218 -0.98 13.55 -22.95
CA LYS A 218 -1.05 14.71 -22.03
C LYS A 218 0.16 14.84 -21.10
N GLY A 219 1.03 13.84 -21.02
CA GLY A 219 2.19 13.85 -20.15
C GLY A 219 2.58 12.48 -19.61
N SER A 220 3.39 12.47 -18.56
CA SER A 220 3.81 11.22 -17.93
C SER A 220 3.94 11.38 -16.41
N THR A 221 3.71 10.30 -15.68
CA THR A 221 3.94 10.17 -14.24
C THR A 221 4.57 8.83 -13.94
N VAL A 222 5.13 8.68 -12.74
CA VAL A 222 5.55 7.37 -12.22
C VAL A 222 4.52 6.92 -11.18
N TYR A 223 3.83 5.83 -11.48
CA TYR A 223 2.98 5.14 -10.53
C TYR A 223 3.83 4.26 -9.60
N LEU A 224 3.57 4.37 -8.30
CA LEU A 224 4.23 3.59 -7.26
C LEU A 224 3.20 3.00 -6.31
N ASN A 225 3.43 1.76 -5.86
CA ASN A 225 2.65 1.14 -4.80
C ASN A 225 3.59 0.54 -3.75
N SER A 226 3.33 0.82 -2.48
CA SER A 226 4.18 0.37 -1.36
C SER A 226 4.04 -1.12 -1.05
N GLY A 227 3.03 -1.78 -1.62
CA GLY A 227 2.70 -3.17 -1.26
C GLY A 227 2.06 -3.26 0.12
N ASP A 228 2.43 -4.25 0.89
CA ASP A 228 1.87 -4.55 2.22
C ASP A 228 2.90 -5.18 3.16
N TRP A 229 2.51 -5.35 4.43
CA TRP A 229 3.26 -6.07 5.45
C TRP A 229 2.54 -7.35 5.92
N ILE A 230 1.79 -7.97 5.00
CA ILE A 230 1.09 -9.24 5.17
C ILE A 230 1.70 -10.33 4.29
N GLU A 231 1.87 -10.07 2.98
CA GLU A 231 2.38 -11.04 2.01
C GLU A 231 3.73 -10.61 1.41
N ASN A 232 3.88 -9.32 1.09
CA ASN A 232 5.04 -8.80 0.35
C ASN A 232 6.15 -8.25 1.25
N LEU A 233 5.82 -7.78 2.46
CA LEU A 233 6.74 -7.16 3.43
C LEU A 233 7.58 -6.07 2.76
N SER A 234 6.92 -5.12 2.10
CA SER A 234 7.55 -4.11 1.26
C SER A 234 7.22 -2.69 1.68
N SER A 235 8.05 -1.76 1.25
CA SER A 235 7.92 -0.31 1.44
C SER A 235 8.54 0.42 0.26
N LEU A 236 8.21 1.70 0.10
CA LEU A 236 8.91 2.58 -0.83
C LEU A 236 9.91 3.45 -0.07
N GLU A 237 11.11 3.57 -0.57
CA GLU A 237 12.17 4.42 -0.04
C GLU A 237 12.60 5.43 -1.09
N TYR A 238 12.65 6.72 -0.72
CA TYR A 238 13.22 7.79 -1.53
C TYR A 238 14.51 8.26 -0.91
N SER A 239 15.58 8.19 -1.66
CA SER A 239 16.89 8.71 -1.28
C SER A 239 17.72 9.02 -2.53
N GLU A 240 18.59 10.01 -2.45
CA GLU A 240 19.49 10.39 -3.57
C GLU A 240 18.72 10.65 -4.89
N GLY A 241 17.54 11.28 -4.80
CA GLY A 241 16.72 11.62 -5.97
C GLY A 241 15.97 10.45 -6.62
N LYS A 242 15.91 9.27 -5.98
CA LYS A 242 15.34 8.06 -6.58
C LYS A 242 14.43 7.30 -5.62
N TRP A 243 13.34 6.79 -6.15
CA TRP A 243 12.51 5.80 -5.49
C TRP A 243 13.07 4.39 -5.65
N LYS A 244 12.91 3.57 -4.61
CA LYS A 244 13.20 2.13 -4.61
C LYS A 244 12.08 1.40 -3.87
N ILE A 245 11.77 0.19 -4.31
CA ILE A 245 10.98 -0.76 -3.52
C ILE A 245 11.96 -1.47 -2.59
N TYR A 246 11.71 -1.36 -1.28
CA TYR A 246 12.34 -2.19 -0.27
C TYR A 246 11.53 -3.47 -0.12
N ASN A 247 12.19 -4.63 -0.12
CA ASN A 247 11.58 -5.90 0.18
C ASN A 247 12.33 -6.58 1.33
N HIS A 248 11.63 -6.82 2.44
CA HIS A 248 12.24 -7.38 3.64
C HIS A 248 12.70 -8.83 3.45
N LEU A 249 11.99 -9.60 2.65
CA LEU A 249 12.31 -11.01 2.37
C LEU A 249 13.55 -11.16 1.49
N GLU A 250 13.80 -10.22 0.57
CA GLU A 250 14.95 -10.26 -0.34
C GLU A 250 16.25 -9.87 0.35
N GLN A 251 16.19 -9.05 1.40
CA GLN A 251 17.39 -8.74 2.19
C GLN A 251 17.87 -9.94 3.03
N ALA A 252 17.03 -10.94 3.25
CA ALA A 252 17.40 -12.22 3.82
C ALA A 252 18.05 -13.17 2.78
N SER A 253 18.00 -12.83 1.47
CA SER A 253 18.61 -13.60 0.38
C SER A 253 18.91 -12.68 -0.81
N PRO A 254 20.20 -12.39 -1.14
CA PRO A 254 20.51 -11.47 -2.23
C PRO A 254 20.40 -12.14 -3.59
N SER A 255 19.34 -11.86 -4.33
CA SER A 255 19.32 -11.75 -5.81
C SER A 255 17.90 -11.69 -6.38
N THR A 256 17.51 -10.60 -6.99
CA THR A 256 16.82 -10.53 -8.31
C THR A 256 16.49 -9.07 -8.68
N GLN A 257 16.98 -8.63 -9.84
CA GLN A 257 16.68 -7.32 -10.43
C GLN A 257 15.37 -7.41 -11.21
N PHE A 258 14.47 -6.44 -11.01
CA PHE A 258 13.22 -6.31 -11.78
C PHE A 258 13.44 -5.55 -13.09
N ASN A 259 12.87 -6.08 -14.19
CA ASN A 259 12.84 -5.45 -15.53
C ASN A 259 11.51 -4.69 -15.76
N PHE A 260 11.61 -3.52 -16.40
CA PHE A 260 10.47 -2.68 -16.75
C PHE A 260 9.87 -3.12 -18.10
N GLU A 261 8.58 -3.47 -18.15
CA GLU A 261 7.82 -3.65 -19.40
C GLU A 261 6.74 -2.58 -19.58
N GLN A 262 6.57 -2.10 -20.81
CA GLN A 262 5.54 -1.13 -21.21
C GLN A 262 4.26 -1.87 -21.63
N ILE A 263 3.11 -1.51 -21.05
CA ILE A 263 1.79 -2.07 -21.38
C ILE A 263 0.87 -0.93 -21.89
N GLU A 264 0.16 -1.16 -23.00
CA GLU A 264 -0.81 -0.22 -23.57
C GLU A 264 -2.14 -0.15 -22.80
N THR A 265 -2.75 1.03 -22.69
CA THR A 265 -3.83 1.39 -21.74
C THR A 265 -5.25 1.44 -22.37
N PRO A 266 -6.33 1.03 -21.66
CA PRO A 266 -7.74 1.29 -22.02
C PRO A 266 -8.27 2.62 -21.43
N LYS A 267 -9.33 3.21 -22.02
CA LYS A 267 -9.90 4.54 -21.71
C LYS A 267 -10.85 4.56 -20.51
N ILE A 268 -10.80 5.63 -19.70
CA ILE A 268 -11.61 5.88 -18.48
C ILE A 268 -12.95 6.59 -18.77
N PRO A 269 -14.04 6.33 -18.00
CA PRO A 269 -15.31 7.07 -18.07
C PRO A 269 -15.26 8.46 -17.39
N ASP A 270 -15.86 9.49 -18.02
CA ASP A 270 -15.83 10.91 -17.61
C ASP A 270 -16.35 11.22 -16.19
N VAL A 271 -17.30 10.45 -15.67
CA VAL A 271 -17.93 10.66 -14.34
C VAL A 271 -16.98 10.48 -13.16
N LEU A 272 -15.90 9.71 -13.34
CA LEU A 272 -14.87 9.47 -12.33
C LEU A 272 -13.98 10.69 -12.15
N THR A 273 -13.67 11.33 -13.26
CA THR A 273 -12.76 12.46 -13.34
C THR A 273 -13.23 13.66 -12.53
N GLU A 274 -14.53 13.95 -12.51
CA GLU A 274 -15.10 15.10 -11.79
C GLU A 274 -15.08 14.95 -10.26
N LYS A 275 -15.40 13.77 -9.74
CA LYS A 275 -15.42 13.52 -8.27
C LYS A 275 -14.03 13.53 -7.66
N VAL A 276 -13.05 12.98 -8.36
CA VAL A 276 -11.66 12.93 -7.89
C VAL A 276 -10.99 14.29 -8.07
N ALA A 277 -11.30 15.06 -9.12
CA ALA A 277 -10.81 16.43 -9.28
C ALA A 277 -11.27 17.34 -8.13
N PHE A 278 -12.54 17.25 -7.69
CA PHE A 278 -13.03 17.97 -6.52
C PHE A 278 -12.27 17.59 -5.24
N TRP A 279 -11.99 16.30 -5.06
CA TRP A 279 -11.24 15.80 -3.90
C TRP A 279 -9.76 16.25 -3.92
N ILE A 280 -9.14 16.32 -5.11
CA ILE A 280 -7.77 16.85 -5.27
C ILE A 280 -7.71 18.34 -4.96
N GLN A 281 -8.66 19.15 -5.48
CA GLN A 281 -8.69 20.60 -5.26
C GLN A 281 -8.84 20.99 -3.78
N SER A 282 -9.46 20.16 -2.96
CA SER A 282 -9.55 20.38 -1.52
C SER A 282 -8.22 20.20 -0.76
N ALA A 283 -7.12 19.80 -1.43
CA ALA A 283 -5.78 19.54 -0.86
C ALA A 283 -4.72 20.57 -1.27
N LEU A 284 -5.04 21.43 -2.23
CA LEU A 284 -4.22 22.58 -2.64
C LEU A 284 -4.66 23.84 -1.92
#